data_8b0b943faae4a9a362936d961b07393b
#
_entry.id   8b0b943faae4a9a362936d961b07393b
#
_cell.length_a   1.000
_cell.length_b   1.000
_cell.length_c   1.000
_cell.angle_alpha   90.00
_cell.angle_beta   90.00
_cell.angle_gamma   90.00
#
_symmetry.space_group_name_H-M   'P 1'
#
loop_
_entity.id
_entity.type
_entity.pdbx_description
1 polymer ?
#
loop_
_entity_poly.entity_id
_entity_poly.type
_entity_poly.pdbx_seq_one_letter_code
_entity_poly.pdbx_strand_id
1 'polypeptide(L)'
;STAYTINELSYVEATELCNFGAKVVYPPTIYPVCHKNIPIIIKNTFNPDGAGTVIKQDVSNPQSKAIKGISSINDTSLITVQGLGMVGVIGVNYRIFKALAKNGISVFLVSQASSENSTSIGVRNADADLACEVLNEEFVKEIEMGEISPIQAEKDLATVAIVGENMKHTPGIAGKLFGTLGRNGINVIACAQGASETNISFVVDSKLLRKSLNVIHDSFFLSEYQVLNLFICGVGTVGGSLIEQIHSQRQKLMQENGLQLNVVGIADASKAIFSREGFDLGRFREELAEKGKESSLDTLRNEIIGMNIFNSVFVDCTASAGVASLYKDLLMHNVSVVAANKIAASSEYENYRELKQIARQRGVKYLFETNVGAGLPIINTINDLIHSGDKILKIEAVLSGTLNYIFNKISADIPFSKTCLLYTSPSPRDA
;
A
#
# COMPACT_ATOMS: atom_id res chain seq x y z
N SER A 1 7.31 3.82 16.33
CA SER A 1 8.00 4.18 15.08
C SER A 1 8.89 3.01 14.67
N THR A 2 8.74 2.53 13.43
CA THR A 2 9.59 1.47 12.84
C THR A 2 10.87 2.03 12.22
N ALA A 3 11.09 3.35 12.34
CA ALA A 3 12.28 4.01 11.84
C ALA A 3 13.52 3.62 12.67
N TYR A 4 14.65 3.42 12.00
CA TYR A 4 15.93 3.14 12.61
C TYR A 4 17.00 4.12 12.15
N THR A 5 18.09 4.24 12.90
CA THR A 5 19.20 5.12 12.56
C THR A 5 19.95 4.58 11.36
N ILE A 6 20.19 5.43 10.36
CA ILE A 6 21.09 5.12 9.24
C ILE A 6 22.52 5.35 9.72
N ASN A 7 23.33 4.30 9.81
CA ASN A 7 24.68 4.40 10.37
C ASN A 7 25.63 5.21 9.50
N GLU A 8 25.55 5.01 8.17
CA GLU A 8 26.46 5.64 7.22
C GLU A 8 25.71 6.11 5.97
N LEU A 9 26.03 7.31 5.48
CA LEU A 9 25.58 7.89 4.22
C LEU A 9 26.77 8.44 3.45
N SER A 10 26.69 8.43 2.14
CA SER A 10 27.58 9.23 1.32
C SER A 10 27.17 10.71 1.33
N TYR A 11 28.07 11.60 0.91
CA TYR A 11 27.72 13.02 0.75
C TYR A 11 26.59 13.22 -0.27
N VAL A 12 26.58 12.42 -1.33
CA VAL A 12 25.55 12.45 -2.38
C VAL A 12 24.21 12.02 -1.81
N GLU A 13 24.15 10.87 -1.11
CA GLU A 13 22.92 10.36 -0.47
C GLU A 13 22.36 11.37 0.54
N ALA A 14 23.22 11.96 1.37
CA ALA A 14 22.82 12.97 2.35
C ALA A 14 22.27 14.23 1.68
N THR A 15 22.89 14.69 0.59
CA THR A 15 22.43 15.85 -0.18
C THR A 15 21.06 15.59 -0.80
N GLU A 16 20.88 14.41 -1.43
CA GLU A 16 19.62 14.02 -2.05
C GLU A 16 18.48 13.92 -1.01
N LEU A 17 18.72 13.27 0.13
CA LEU A 17 17.71 13.17 1.19
C LEU A 17 17.31 14.55 1.72
N CYS A 18 18.27 15.46 1.89
CA CYS A 18 17.99 16.80 2.39
C CYS A 18 17.28 17.68 1.37
N ASN A 19 17.61 17.56 0.08
CA ASN A 19 16.93 18.29 -0.99
C ASN A 19 15.44 17.89 -1.09
N PHE A 20 15.12 16.62 -0.84
CA PHE A 20 13.75 16.10 -0.82
C PHE A 20 13.05 16.24 0.54
N GLY A 21 13.56 17.06 1.48
CA GLY A 21 12.83 17.46 2.67
C GLY A 21 13.32 16.89 3.99
N ALA A 22 14.36 16.06 4.04
CA ALA A 22 14.98 15.63 5.29
C ALA A 22 15.71 16.78 5.95
N LYS A 23 15.11 17.35 7.00
CA LYS A 23 15.64 18.52 7.74
C LYS A 23 16.74 18.13 8.74
N VAL A 24 17.77 17.42 8.29
CA VAL A 24 18.84 16.90 9.15
C VAL A 24 20.13 17.71 8.98
N VAL A 25 20.50 18.02 7.74
CA VAL A 25 21.67 18.84 7.40
C VAL A 25 21.24 19.88 6.38
N TYR A 26 21.80 21.07 6.49
CA TYR A 26 21.62 22.10 5.48
C TYR A 26 22.52 21.78 4.27
N PRO A 27 21.96 21.46 3.06
CA PRO A 27 22.73 20.96 1.94
C PRO A 27 23.98 21.79 1.57
N PRO A 28 23.94 23.14 1.58
CA PRO A 28 25.13 23.94 1.29
C PRO A 28 26.30 23.74 2.25
N THR A 29 26.09 23.18 3.45
CA THR A 29 27.20 22.89 4.39
C THR A 29 27.96 21.61 4.03
N ILE A 30 27.38 20.74 3.21
CA ILE A 30 28.01 19.48 2.77
C ILE A 30 29.12 19.77 1.76
N TYR A 31 28.93 20.75 0.87
CA TYR A 31 29.84 21.06 -0.21
C TYR A 31 31.29 21.36 0.24
N PRO A 32 31.56 22.29 1.19
CA PRO A 32 32.92 22.63 1.58
C PRO A 32 33.64 21.49 2.31
N VAL A 33 32.95 20.59 3.00
CA VAL A 33 33.58 19.47 3.70
C VAL A 33 33.80 18.27 2.81
N CYS A 34 32.92 18.05 1.82
CA CYS A 34 33.04 17.00 0.83
C CYS A 34 34.38 17.09 0.05
N HIS A 35 34.75 18.27 -0.42
CA HIS A 35 36.03 18.50 -1.13
C HIS A 35 37.28 18.23 -0.31
N LYS A 36 37.15 18.26 1.01
CA LYS A 36 38.28 18.03 1.94
C LYS A 36 38.21 16.65 2.61
N ASN A 37 37.27 15.82 2.22
CA ASN A 37 37.00 14.51 2.84
C ASN A 37 36.82 14.58 4.37
N ILE A 38 36.18 15.64 4.88
CA ILE A 38 35.91 15.80 6.30
C ILE A 38 34.56 15.13 6.62
N PRO A 39 34.53 14.07 7.42
CA PRO A 39 33.27 13.40 7.74
C PRO A 39 32.36 14.30 8.60
N ILE A 40 31.06 14.23 8.36
CA ILE A 40 30.04 14.89 9.19
C ILE A 40 29.41 13.82 10.08
N ILE A 41 29.38 14.06 11.39
CA ILE A 41 28.74 13.16 12.34
C ILE A 41 27.46 13.84 12.88
N ILE A 42 26.32 13.21 12.67
CA ILE A 42 25.02 13.68 13.13
C ILE A 42 24.59 12.85 14.32
N LYS A 43 24.32 13.50 15.43
CA LYS A 43 23.84 12.89 16.66
C LYS A 43 22.58 13.55 17.18
N ASN A 44 21.77 12.80 17.93
CA ASN A 44 20.61 13.35 18.62
C ASN A 44 21.06 14.08 19.89
N THR A 45 20.73 15.36 19.99
CA THR A 45 21.07 16.21 21.17
C THR A 45 20.52 15.63 22.48
N PHE A 46 19.38 14.95 22.43
CA PHE A 46 18.77 14.31 23.60
C PHE A 46 19.30 12.89 23.89
N ASN A 47 20.14 12.35 23.00
CA ASN A 47 20.83 11.07 23.16
C ASN A 47 22.23 11.15 22.54
N PRO A 48 23.17 11.90 23.15
CA PRO A 48 24.50 12.14 22.57
C PRO A 48 25.38 10.88 22.52
N ASP A 49 25.09 9.89 23.35
CA ASP A 49 25.83 8.62 23.39
C ASP A 49 25.36 7.61 22.31
N GLY A 50 24.25 7.92 21.66
CA GLY A 50 23.76 7.12 20.52
C GLY A 50 24.76 7.11 19.36
N ALA A 51 24.74 6.04 18.56
CA ALA A 51 25.67 5.84 17.42
C ALA A 51 25.64 7.00 16.42
N GLY A 52 24.45 7.58 16.16
CA GLY A 52 24.28 8.65 15.18
C GLY A 52 24.47 8.20 13.74
N THR A 53 24.65 9.16 12.83
CA THR A 53 24.88 8.93 11.38
C THR A 53 26.20 9.58 10.97
N VAL A 54 27.06 8.82 10.28
CA VAL A 54 28.31 9.32 9.70
C VAL A 54 28.13 9.57 8.22
N ILE A 55 28.39 10.80 7.75
CA ILE A 55 28.39 11.17 6.34
C ILE A 55 29.83 11.29 5.87
N LYS A 56 30.23 10.49 4.87
CA LYS A 56 31.60 10.42 4.36
C LYS A 56 31.63 10.03 2.89
N GLN A 57 32.75 10.10 2.22
CA GLN A 57 32.86 9.82 0.78
C GLN A 57 32.74 8.33 0.47
N ASP A 58 33.48 7.49 1.17
CA ASP A 58 33.50 6.03 0.90
C ASP A 58 32.57 5.28 1.86
N VAL A 59 31.41 4.91 1.38
CA VAL A 59 30.43 4.06 2.08
C VAL A 59 30.38 2.67 1.45
N SER A 60 31.52 2.16 1.02
CA SER A 60 31.66 0.86 0.34
C SER A 60 31.49 -0.30 1.34
N ASN A 61 30.25 -0.57 1.70
CA ASN A 61 29.88 -1.84 2.32
C ASN A 61 29.12 -2.68 1.28
N PRO A 62 29.67 -3.81 0.78
CA PRO A 62 29.00 -4.70 -0.16
C PRO A 62 27.65 -5.24 0.33
N GLN A 63 27.43 -5.23 1.65
CA GLN A 63 26.16 -5.64 2.28
C GLN A 63 25.20 -4.47 2.50
N SER A 64 25.51 -3.26 2.03
CA SER A 64 24.63 -2.12 2.25
C SER A 64 23.39 -2.24 1.36
N LYS A 65 22.22 -1.93 1.94
CA LYS A 65 20.94 -1.91 1.20
C LYS A 65 21.04 -0.97 0.00
N ALA A 66 20.41 -1.35 -1.12
CA ALA A 66 20.37 -0.52 -2.33
C ALA A 66 19.76 0.85 -2.09
N ILE A 67 18.78 0.93 -1.20
CA ILE A 67 18.12 2.16 -0.76
C ILE A 67 18.53 2.46 0.66
N LYS A 68 18.97 3.69 0.91
CA LYS A 68 19.38 4.21 2.23
C LYS A 68 18.26 4.94 2.94
N GLY A 69 17.44 5.65 2.22
CA GLY A 69 16.37 6.44 2.83
C GLY A 69 15.24 6.79 1.87
N ILE A 70 14.17 7.26 2.47
CA ILE A 70 13.00 7.82 1.79
C ILE A 70 12.80 9.23 2.33
N SER A 71 12.59 10.18 1.43
CA SER A 71 12.28 11.56 1.79
C SER A 71 11.05 12.06 1.04
N SER A 72 10.44 13.14 1.53
CA SER A 72 9.24 13.69 0.88
C SER A 72 9.12 15.19 1.05
N ILE A 73 8.53 15.84 0.04
CA ILE A 73 8.09 17.23 0.04
C ILE A 73 6.57 17.20 0.00
N ASN A 74 5.92 17.66 1.07
CA ASN A 74 4.45 17.65 1.20
C ASN A 74 3.78 18.82 0.46
N ASP A 75 4.56 19.79 0.05
CA ASP A 75 4.15 21.05 -0.53
C ASP A 75 4.60 21.07 -1.99
N THR A 76 3.84 20.38 -2.84
CA THR A 76 4.15 20.21 -4.27
C THR A 76 2.96 20.62 -5.11
N SER A 77 3.21 21.49 -6.08
CA SER A 77 2.33 21.71 -7.24
C SER A 77 3.06 21.27 -8.51
N LEU A 78 2.35 20.62 -9.41
CA LEU A 78 2.86 20.19 -10.70
C LEU A 78 2.30 21.11 -11.79
N ILE A 79 3.18 21.73 -12.57
CA ILE A 79 2.84 22.58 -13.70
C ILE A 79 3.27 21.90 -14.98
N THR A 80 2.35 21.71 -15.92
CA THR A 80 2.64 21.03 -17.15
C THR A 80 2.49 21.99 -18.33
N VAL A 81 3.59 22.19 -19.06
CA VAL A 81 3.60 22.87 -20.36
C VAL A 81 3.48 21.80 -21.43
N GLN A 82 2.38 21.80 -22.17
CA GLN A 82 2.11 20.75 -23.16
C GLN A 82 1.48 21.32 -24.42
N GLY A 83 1.84 20.72 -25.55
CA GLY A 83 1.26 21.05 -26.84
C GLY A 83 2.03 20.41 -27.99
N LEU A 84 1.32 20.11 -29.09
CA LEU A 84 1.94 19.54 -30.30
C LEU A 84 2.92 20.53 -30.98
N GLY A 85 2.74 21.83 -30.78
CA GLY A 85 3.66 22.86 -31.25
C GLY A 85 5.04 22.86 -30.56
N MET A 86 5.24 22.06 -29.52
CA MET A 86 6.53 21.93 -28.84
C MET A 86 7.46 20.90 -29.52
N VAL A 87 6.89 19.95 -30.27
CA VAL A 87 7.63 18.81 -30.82
C VAL A 87 8.68 19.28 -31.85
N GLY A 88 9.95 18.98 -31.59
CA GLY A 88 11.08 19.36 -32.47
C GLY A 88 11.44 20.86 -32.43
N VAL A 89 10.84 21.65 -31.52
CA VAL A 89 11.15 23.08 -31.39
C VAL A 89 12.32 23.26 -30.40
N ILE A 90 13.44 23.75 -30.91
CA ILE A 90 14.63 24.00 -30.11
C ILE A 90 14.40 25.17 -29.15
N GLY A 91 14.78 25.00 -27.88
CA GLY A 91 14.82 26.05 -26.90
C GLY A 91 13.55 26.22 -26.03
N VAL A 92 12.54 25.37 -26.18
CA VAL A 92 11.33 25.43 -25.32
C VAL A 92 11.70 25.33 -23.83
N ASN A 93 12.49 24.34 -23.45
CA ASN A 93 12.95 24.18 -22.08
C ASN A 93 13.73 25.41 -21.56
N TYR A 94 14.60 26.00 -22.42
CA TYR A 94 15.29 27.26 -22.07
C TYR A 94 14.31 28.38 -21.72
N ARG A 95 13.24 28.55 -22.52
CA ARG A 95 12.22 29.56 -22.27
C ARG A 95 11.50 29.30 -20.95
N ILE A 96 11.08 28.06 -20.70
CA ILE A 96 10.43 27.65 -19.44
C ILE A 96 11.32 28.04 -18.24
N PHE A 97 12.54 27.51 -18.19
CA PHE A 97 13.42 27.74 -17.02
C PHE A 97 13.89 29.20 -16.90
N LYS A 98 14.08 29.89 -18.00
CA LYS A 98 14.43 31.34 -17.98
C LYS A 98 13.31 32.18 -17.37
N ALA A 99 12.06 31.92 -17.78
CA ALA A 99 10.89 32.63 -17.25
C ALA A 99 10.74 32.42 -15.75
N LEU A 100 10.85 31.18 -15.28
CA LEU A 100 10.78 30.83 -13.85
C LEU A 100 11.95 31.44 -13.04
N ALA A 101 13.17 31.33 -13.55
CA ALA A 101 14.37 31.83 -12.86
C ALA A 101 14.34 33.35 -12.69
N LYS A 102 13.87 34.12 -13.71
CA LYS A 102 13.71 35.57 -13.63
C LYS A 102 12.78 36.00 -12.49
N ASN A 103 11.82 35.17 -12.13
CA ASN A 103 10.84 35.44 -11.09
C ASN A 103 11.18 34.75 -9.76
N GLY A 104 12.39 34.20 -9.62
CA GLY A 104 12.87 33.59 -8.39
C GLY A 104 12.19 32.27 -8.02
N ILE A 105 11.54 31.62 -8.98
CA ILE A 105 10.80 30.38 -8.77
C ILE A 105 11.77 29.19 -8.84
N SER A 106 11.84 28.41 -7.74
CA SER A 106 12.67 27.22 -7.65
C SER A 106 11.92 25.97 -8.14
N VAL A 107 12.55 25.24 -9.04
CA VAL A 107 12.07 23.95 -9.57
C VAL A 107 12.87 22.82 -8.94
N PHE A 108 12.19 21.85 -8.33
CA PHE A 108 12.84 20.72 -7.68
C PHE A 108 12.55 19.36 -8.35
N LEU A 109 11.64 19.32 -9.31
CA LEU A 109 11.33 18.14 -10.12
C LEU A 109 11.10 18.55 -11.57
N VAL A 110 11.68 17.79 -12.50
CA VAL A 110 11.44 17.94 -13.93
C VAL A 110 11.17 16.55 -14.51
N SER A 111 10.07 16.43 -15.22
CA SER A 111 9.70 15.22 -15.95
C SER A 111 9.26 15.62 -17.36
N GLN A 112 9.93 15.07 -18.36
CA GLN A 112 9.65 15.37 -19.78
C GLN A 112 9.31 14.08 -20.51
N ALA A 113 8.23 14.10 -21.29
CA ALA A 113 7.91 13.01 -22.20
C ALA A 113 8.91 12.94 -23.36
N SER A 114 9.27 11.74 -23.77
CA SER A 114 10.22 11.52 -24.89
C SER A 114 9.78 12.12 -26.22
N SER A 115 8.47 12.32 -26.38
CA SER A 115 7.87 13.00 -27.54
C SER A 115 8.06 14.51 -27.55
N GLU A 116 8.68 15.08 -26.50
CA GLU A 116 8.89 16.54 -26.33
C GLU A 116 7.59 17.38 -26.30
N ASN A 117 6.43 16.74 -26.34
CA ASN A 117 5.13 17.43 -26.36
C ASN A 117 4.64 17.85 -24.97
N SER A 118 5.34 17.47 -23.91
CA SER A 118 4.96 17.75 -22.54
C SER A 118 6.17 17.81 -21.62
N THR A 119 6.29 18.91 -20.85
CA THR A 119 7.28 19.09 -19.79
C THR A 119 6.54 19.46 -18.51
N SER A 120 6.66 18.61 -17.49
CA SER A 120 6.07 18.82 -16.17
C SER A 120 7.16 19.24 -15.19
N ILE A 121 6.88 20.27 -14.40
CA ILE A 121 7.79 20.83 -13.39
C ILE A 121 7.12 20.85 -12.03
N GLY A 122 7.86 20.47 -10.99
CA GLY A 122 7.43 20.54 -9.61
C GLY A 122 7.93 21.81 -8.94
N VAL A 123 7.00 22.59 -8.39
CA VAL A 123 7.27 23.81 -7.61
C VAL A 123 6.53 23.75 -6.28
N ARG A 124 6.84 24.65 -5.35
CA ARG A 124 6.08 24.78 -4.10
C ARG A 124 4.70 25.36 -4.38
N ASN A 125 3.71 25.02 -3.58
CA ASN A 125 2.34 25.53 -3.72
C ASN A 125 2.29 27.07 -3.70
N ALA A 126 3.15 27.71 -2.88
CA ALA A 126 3.24 29.16 -2.80
C ALA A 126 3.66 29.84 -4.14
N ASP A 127 4.44 29.13 -4.95
CA ASP A 127 4.96 29.66 -6.23
C ASP A 127 4.09 29.26 -7.41
N ALA A 128 3.11 28.38 -7.23
CA ALA A 128 2.37 27.75 -8.33
C ALA A 128 1.58 28.74 -9.19
N ASP A 129 0.88 29.68 -8.57
CA ASP A 129 0.06 30.65 -9.30
C ASP A 129 0.92 31.62 -10.10
N LEU A 130 1.99 32.16 -9.49
CA LEU A 130 2.97 33.01 -10.15
C LEU A 130 3.66 32.27 -11.31
N ALA A 131 4.02 31.01 -11.12
CA ALA A 131 4.64 30.21 -12.17
C ALA A 131 3.70 29.99 -13.36
N CYS A 132 2.41 29.76 -13.13
CA CYS A 132 1.43 29.66 -14.19
C CYS A 132 1.26 30.99 -14.93
N GLU A 133 1.17 32.11 -14.23
CA GLU A 133 1.07 33.46 -14.81
C GLU A 133 2.26 33.73 -15.74
N VAL A 134 3.47 33.59 -15.23
CA VAL A 134 4.73 33.87 -15.95
C VAL A 134 4.89 32.98 -17.18
N LEU A 135 4.50 31.69 -17.09
CA LEU A 135 4.59 30.78 -18.22
C LEU A 135 3.49 31.04 -19.26
N ASN A 136 2.27 31.40 -18.86
CA ASN A 136 1.22 31.77 -19.79
C ASN A 136 1.60 33.08 -20.53
N GLU A 137 2.26 34.03 -19.89
CA GLU A 137 2.80 35.24 -20.56
C GLU A 137 3.92 34.90 -21.54
N GLU A 138 4.88 34.03 -21.14
CA GLU A 138 6.00 33.63 -21.99
C GLU A 138 5.53 32.92 -23.27
N PHE A 139 4.47 32.11 -23.18
CA PHE A 139 3.94 31.31 -24.29
C PHE A 139 2.62 31.84 -24.85
N VAL A 140 2.29 33.12 -24.64
CA VAL A 140 1.00 33.71 -25.04
C VAL A 140 0.69 33.50 -26.52
N LYS A 141 1.67 33.63 -27.40
CA LYS A 141 1.48 33.47 -28.85
C LYS A 141 1.15 32.04 -29.24
N GLU A 142 1.90 31.10 -28.70
CA GLU A 142 1.70 29.67 -28.95
C GLU A 142 0.35 29.19 -28.38
N ILE A 143 -0.09 29.79 -27.27
CA ILE A 143 -1.40 29.49 -26.68
C ILE A 143 -2.53 30.05 -27.55
N GLU A 144 -2.41 31.29 -28.03
CA GLU A 144 -3.38 31.90 -28.94
C GLU A 144 -3.50 31.15 -30.27
N MET A 145 -2.40 30.56 -30.75
CA MET A 145 -2.36 29.73 -31.96
C MET A 145 -2.88 28.31 -31.74
N GLY A 146 -3.10 27.90 -30.46
CA GLY A 146 -3.50 26.54 -30.10
C GLY A 146 -2.37 25.52 -30.19
N GLU A 147 -1.13 25.96 -30.27
CA GLU A 147 0.06 25.12 -30.32
C GLU A 147 0.46 24.59 -28.94
N ILE A 148 0.18 25.37 -27.88
CA ILE A 148 0.36 25.04 -26.46
C ILE A 148 -0.97 25.23 -25.74
N SER A 149 -1.32 24.29 -24.87
CA SER A 149 -2.50 24.40 -24.02
C SER A 149 -2.29 25.45 -22.91
N PRO A 150 -3.37 26.16 -22.47
CA PRO A 150 -3.28 27.04 -21.32
C PRO A 150 -2.65 26.32 -20.10
N ILE A 151 -1.66 26.97 -19.50
CA ILE A 151 -0.84 26.37 -18.44
C ILE A 151 -1.54 26.52 -17.10
N GLN A 152 -1.75 25.42 -16.41
CA GLN A 152 -2.40 25.36 -15.11
C GLN A 152 -1.59 24.50 -14.14
N ALA A 153 -1.74 24.77 -12.85
CA ALA A 153 -1.12 23.99 -11.79
C ALA A 153 -2.09 22.92 -11.24
N GLU A 154 -1.59 21.71 -11.12
CA GLU A 154 -2.22 20.66 -10.30
C GLU A 154 -1.65 20.79 -8.88
N LYS A 155 -2.49 21.17 -7.92
CA LYS A 155 -2.13 21.44 -6.52
C LYS A 155 -2.43 20.24 -5.64
N ASP A 156 -2.12 20.35 -4.34
CA ASP A 156 -2.35 19.32 -3.33
C ASP A 156 -1.64 17.99 -3.61
N LEU A 157 -0.42 18.09 -4.11
CA LEU A 157 0.43 16.96 -4.40
C LEU A 157 1.58 16.84 -3.39
N ALA A 158 2.22 15.69 -3.40
CA ALA A 158 3.44 15.43 -2.65
C ALA A 158 4.47 14.73 -3.54
N THR A 159 5.72 15.15 -3.42
CA THR A 159 6.86 14.47 -4.05
C THR A 159 7.51 13.53 -3.05
N VAL A 160 7.75 12.29 -3.46
CA VAL A 160 8.46 11.29 -2.68
C VAL A 160 9.72 10.88 -3.43
N ALA A 161 10.84 10.74 -2.74
CA ALA A 161 12.08 10.25 -3.30
C ALA A 161 12.63 9.07 -2.50
N ILE A 162 13.03 8.00 -3.20
CA ILE A 162 13.90 6.97 -2.65
C ILE A 162 15.33 7.27 -3.04
N VAL A 163 16.26 7.14 -2.10
CA VAL A 163 17.65 7.56 -2.25
C VAL A 163 18.61 6.41 -1.89
N GLY A 164 19.62 6.21 -2.70
CA GLY A 164 20.71 5.26 -2.46
C GLY A 164 21.61 5.11 -3.68
N GLU A 165 22.94 5.22 -3.50
CA GLU A 165 23.91 5.09 -4.60
C GLU A 165 23.99 3.66 -5.17
N ASN A 166 23.70 2.65 -4.35
CA ASN A 166 23.72 1.25 -4.80
C ASN A 166 22.54 0.86 -5.68
N MET A 167 21.58 1.75 -5.93
CA MET A 167 20.48 1.48 -6.86
C MET A 167 20.97 1.24 -8.28
N LYS A 168 22.03 1.94 -8.71
CA LYS A 168 22.62 1.85 -10.04
C LYS A 168 23.04 0.44 -10.45
N HIS A 169 23.43 -0.37 -9.49
CA HIS A 169 23.92 -1.74 -9.73
C HIS A 169 22.94 -2.81 -9.26
N THR A 170 21.71 -2.40 -8.89
CA THR A 170 20.69 -3.32 -8.37
C THR A 170 19.47 -3.35 -9.30
N PRO A 171 19.42 -4.31 -10.24
CA PRO A 171 18.27 -4.45 -11.13
C PRO A 171 16.96 -4.65 -10.37
N GLY A 172 15.86 -4.14 -10.92
CA GLY A 172 14.52 -4.37 -10.41
C GLY A 172 14.03 -3.37 -9.35
N ILE A 173 14.86 -2.41 -8.89
CA ILE A 173 14.45 -1.41 -7.89
C ILE A 173 13.22 -0.61 -8.35
N ALA A 174 13.24 -0.06 -9.57
CA ALA A 174 12.10 0.68 -10.12
C ALA A 174 10.85 -0.20 -10.25
N GLY A 175 11.01 -1.44 -10.74
CA GLY A 175 9.92 -2.42 -10.82
C GLY A 175 9.31 -2.74 -9.46
N LYS A 176 10.14 -2.95 -8.42
CA LYS A 176 9.70 -3.17 -7.04
C LYS A 176 8.98 -1.93 -6.48
N LEU A 177 9.50 -0.72 -6.72
CA LEU A 177 8.90 0.53 -6.28
C LEU A 177 7.50 0.72 -6.87
N PHE A 178 7.41 0.80 -8.19
CA PHE A 178 6.13 1.07 -8.86
C PHE A 178 5.13 -0.09 -8.72
N GLY A 179 5.60 -1.33 -8.68
CA GLY A 179 4.77 -2.49 -8.39
C GLY A 179 4.19 -2.46 -6.97
N THR A 180 4.96 -2.00 -5.98
CA THR A 180 4.49 -1.84 -4.60
C THR A 180 3.44 -0.75 -4.51
N LEU A 181 3.66 0.41 -5.15
CA LEU A 181 2.69 1.50 -5.20
C LEU A 181 1.39 1.06 -5.86
N GLY A 182 1.48 0.44 -7.05
CA GLY A 182 0.32 -0.01 -7.82
C GLY A 182 -0.54 -1.05 -7.10
N ARG A 183 0.08 -2.07 -6.48
CA ARG A 183 -0.65 -3.08 -5.67
C ARG A 183 -1.41 -2.47 -4.49
N ASN A 184 -0.95 -1.33 -3.99
CA ASN A 184 -1.61 -0.61 -2.91
C ASN A 184 -2.54 0.52 -3.38
N GLY A 185 -2.86 0.57 -4.68
CA GLY A 185 -3.77 1.54 -5.27
C GLY A 185 -3.26 2.98 -5.27
N ILE A 186 -1.93 3.15 -5.28
CA ILE A 186 -1.29 4.47 -5.33
C ILE A 186 -0.95 4.79 -6.78
N ASN A 187 -1.59 5.83 -7.31
CA ASN A 187 -1.27 6.36 -8.64
C ASN A 187 -0.03 7.25 -8.58
N VAL A 188 0.87 7.07 -9.53
CA VAL A 188 2.04 7.94 -9.74
C VAL A 188 1.70 8.92 -10.86
N ILE A 189 1.66 10.21 -10.53
CA ILE A 189 1.27 11.28 -11.47
C ILE A 189 2.43 11.65 -12.39
N ALA A 190 3.63 11.79 -11.82
CA ALA A 190 4.87 12.06 -12.55
C ALA A 190 6.02 11.34 -11.86
N CYS A 191 7.09 11.04 -12.60
CA CYS A 191 8.31 10.48 -12.03
C CYS A 191 9.55 11.00 -12.77
N ALA A 192 10.67 11.03 -12.06
CA ALA A 192 11.97 11.39 -12.59
C ALA A 192 13.06 10.48 -12.00
N GLN A 193 13.96 10.01 -12.86
CA GLN A 193 15.17 9.29 -12.49
C GLN A 193 16.32 9.75 -13.39
N GLY A 194 17.38 10.28 -12.80
CA GLY A 194 18.59 10.67 -13.55
C GLY A 194 19.48 9.48 -13.89
N ALA A 195 20.38 9.65 -14.83
CA ALA A 195 21.36 8.61 -15.22
C ALA A 195 22.37 8.27 -14.11
N SER A 196 22.48 9.08 -13.06
CA SER A 196 23.24 8.76 -11.86
C SER A 196 22.61 7.63 -11.04
N GLU A 197 21.28 7.44 -11.20
CA GLU A 197 20.47 6.43 -10.49
C GLU A 197 20.60 6.51 -8.96
N THR A 198 20.93 7.68 -8.40
CA THR A 198 21.08 7.91 -6.96
C THR A 198 19.75 8.17 -6.27
N ASN A 199 18.73 8.60 -7.03
CA ASN A 199 17.38 8.74 -6.56
C ASN A 199 16.35 8.35 -7.63
N ILE A 200 15.16 7.96 -7.19
CA ILE A 200 13.93 7.92 -8.00
C ILE A 200 12.93 8.78 -7.25
N SER A 201 12.52 9.87 -7.89
CA SER A 201 11.50 10.78 -7.36
C SER A 201 10.19 10.63 -8.12
N PHE A 202 9.07 10.74 -7.44
CA PHE A 202 7.75 10.63 -8.04
C PHE A 202 6.72 11.45 -7.26
N VAL A 203 5.65 11.81 -7.96
CA VAL A 203 4.57 12.67 -7.45
C VAL A 203 3.31 11.83 -7.24
N VAL A 204 2.67 12.04 -6.10
CA VAL A 204 1.40 11.41 -5.71
C VAL A 204 0.44 12.46 -5.16
N ASP A 205 -0.85 12.14 -5.09
CA ASP A 205 -1.83 12.93 -4.32
C ASP A 205 -1.39 13.02 -2.85
N SER A 206 -1.47 14.20 -2.25
CA SER A 206 -1.03 14.46 -0.86
C SER A 206 -1.73 13.56 0.16
N LYS A 207 -3.00 13.19 -0.09
CA LYS A 207 -3.76 12.25 0.75
C LYS A 207 -3.14 10.85 0.79
N LEU A 208 -2.40 10.47 -0.26
CA LEU A 208 -1.74 9.18 -0.36
C LEU A 208 -0.30 9.18 0.17
N LEU A 209 0.26 10.35 0.53
CA LEU A 209 1.65 10.48 0.97
C LEU A 209 2.01 9.52 2.10
N ARG A 210 1.23 9.52 3.19
CA ARG A 210 1.49 8.65 4.35
C ARG A 210 1.47 7.17 3.97
N LYS A 211 0.51 6.77 3.14
CA LYS A 211 0.42 5.40 2.63
C LYS A 211 1.63 5.05 1.77
N SER A 212 2.03 5.94 0.87
CA SER A 212 3.20 5.77 -0.01
C SER A 212 4.47 5.55 0.80
N LEU A 213 4.74 6.40 1.79
CA LEU A 213 5.91 6.26 2.66
C LEU A 213 5.93 4.93 3.41
N ASN A 214 4.78 4.50 3.95
CA ASN A 214 4.68 3.25 4.69
C ASN A 214 4.89 2.02 3.80
N VAL A 215 4.25 1.95 2.62
CA VAL A 215 4.39 0.79 1.72
C VAL A 215 5.81 0.67 1.17
N ILE A 216 6.47 1.79 0.88
CA ILE A 216 7.85 1.79 0.40
C ILE A 216 8.78 1.37 1.54
N HIS A 217 8.61 1.94 2.74
CA HIS A 217 9.40 1.58 3.91
C HIS A 217 9.27 0.09 4.23
N ASP A 218 8.06 -0.44 4.26
CA ASP A 218 7.79 -1.86 4.45
C ASP A 218 8.49 -2.72 3.39
N SER A 219 8.33 -2.35 2.13
CA SER A 219 8.87 -3.13 1.01
C SER A 219 10.41 -3.14 0.94
N PHE A 220 11.09 -2.05 1.30
CA PHE A 220 12.53 -1.91 1.11
C PHE A 220 13.37 -2.05 2.38
N PHE A 221 12.81 -1.74 3.55
CA PHE A 221 13.55 -1.73 4.81
C PHE A 221 13.12 -2.82 5.78
N LEU A 222 11.83 -3.19 5.75
CA LEU A 222 11.28 -4.28 6.56
C LEU A 222 11.09 -5.56 5.75
N SER A 223 11.84 -5.73 4.67
CA SER A 223 11.70 -6.85 3.72
C SER A 223 11.95 -8.24 4.33
N GLU A 224 12.41 -8.33 5.56
CA GLU A 224 12.43 -9.57 6.34
C GLU A 224 11.02 -9.99 6.79
N TYR A 225 10.09 -9.03 6.88
CA TYR A 225 8.71 -9.28 7.32
C TYR A 225 7.70 -8.66 6.36
N GLN A 226 6.76 -9.47 5.91
CA GLN A 226 5.57 -8.98 5.20
C GLN A 226 4.51 -8.58 6.22
N VAL A 227 4.16 -7.30 6.28
CA VAL A 227 3.07 -6.82 7.17
C VAL A 227 1.74 -6.92 6.45
N LEU A 228 0.75 -7.58 7.07
CA LEU A 228 -0.65 -7.58 6.65
C LEU A 228 -1.50 -6.89 7.72
N ASN A 229 -2.33 -5.96 7.30
CA ASN A 229 -3.24 -5.22 8.17
C ASN A 229 -4.65 -5.80 8.04
N LEU A 230 -5.13 -6.43 9.11
CA LEU A 230 -6.34 -7.23 9.12
C LEU A 230 -7.53 -6.45 9.71
N PHE A 231 -8.64 -6.45 8.97
CA PHE A 231 -9.96 -6.03 9.45
C PHE A 231 -10.83 -7.27 9.60
N ILE A 232 -11.08 -7.70 10.84
CA ILE A 232 -11.80 -8.94 11.14
C ILE A 232 -13.25 -8.61 11.47
N CYS A 233 -14.18 -9.12 10.67
CA CYS A 233 -15.61 -8.97 10.86
C CYS A 233 -16.22 -10.31 11.29
N GLY A 234 -16.93 -10.29 12.43
CA GLY A 234 -17.48 -11.47 13.08
C GLY A 234 -16.52 -12.05 14.12
N VAL A 235 -16.82 -11.89 15.40
CA VAL A 235 -16.04 -12.37 16.55
C VAL A 235 -16.72 -13.51 17.31
N GLY A 236 -17.56 -14.26 16.60
CA GLY A 236 -18.15 -15.51 17.10
C GLY A 236 -17.09 -16.63 17.19
N THR A 237 -17.52 -17.88 17.10
CA THR A 237 -16.65 -19.06 17.20
C THR A 237 -15.48 -18.99 16.22
N VAL A 238 -15.74 -18.73 14.93
CA VAL A 238 -14.69 -18.73 13.89
C VAL A 238 -13.75 -17.53 14.04
N GLY A 239 -14.29 -16.31 14.12
CA GLY A 239 -13.45 -15.11 14.19
C GLY A 239 -12.74 -14.96 15.54
N GLY A 240 -13.39 -15.35 16.64
CA GLY A 240 -12.75 -15.39 17.96
C GLY A 240 -11.56 -16.34 17.98
N SER A 241 -11.73 -17.58 17.50
CA SER A 241 -10.63 -18.55 17.38
C SER A 241 -9.51 -18.06 16.48
N LEU A 242 -9.83 -17.37 15.36
CA LEU A 242 -8.82 -16.78 14.49
C LEU A 242 -7.99 -15.72 15.21
N ILE A 243 -8.63 -14.83 15.96
CA ILE A 243 -7.93 -13.79 16.74
C ILE A 243 -7.00 -14.42 17.79
N GLU A 244 -7.48 -15.44 18.49
CA GLU A 244 -6.69 -16.18 19.48
C GLU A 244 -5.49 -16.91 18.84
N GLN A 245 -5.67 -17.51 17.66
CA GLN A 245 -4.58 -18.12 16.89
C GLN A 245 -3.55 -17.08 16.43
N ILE A 246 -4.00 -15.93 15.92
CA ILE A 246 -3.10 -14.84 15.57
C ILE A 246 -2.30 -14.39 16.78
N HIS A 247 -2.96 -14.22 17.93
CA HIS A 247 -2.30 -13.83 19.19
C HIS A 247 -1.22 -14.83 19.61
N SER A 248 -1.55 -16.12 19.61
CA SER A 248 -0.64 -17.18 20.07
C SER A 248 0.51 -17.45 19.10
N GLN A 249 0.28 -17.31 17.77
CA GLN A 249 1.27 -17.64 16.74
C GLN A 249 2.04 -16.43 16.19
N ARG A 250 1.73 -15.23 16.65
CA ARG A 250 2.29 -13.97 16.13
C ARG A 250 3.83 -14.00 16.03
N GLN A 251 4.50 -14.42 17.11
CA GLN A 251 5.97 -14.46 17.15
C GLN A 251 6.52 -15.52 16.20
N LYS A 252 5.92 -16.69 16.16
CA LYS A 252 6.32 -17.80 15.28
C LYS A 252 6.19 -17.39 13.81
N LEU A 253 5.05 -16.82 13.40
CA LEU A 253 4.82 -16.34 12.04
C LEU A 253 5.85 -15.28 11.64
N MET A 254 6.21 -14.39 12.55
CA MET A 254 7.22 -13.37 12.31
C MET A 254 8.61 -13.97 12.13
N GLN A 255 9.01 -14.90 12.99
CA GLN A 255 10.37 -15.47 12.99
C GLN A 255 10.59 -16.51 11.88
N GLU A 256 9.63 -17.40 11.66
CA GLU A 256 9.77 -18.51 10.72
C GLU A 256 9.30 -18.18 9.30
N ASN A 257 8.27 -17.36 9.17
CA ASN A 257 7.66 -17.05 7.87
C ASN A 257 7.89 -15.62 7.40
N GLY A 258 8.52 -14.76 8.20
CA GLY A 258 8.65 -13.34 7.87
C GLY A 258 7.30 -12.64 7.75
N LEU A 259 6.26 -13.08 8.47
CA LEU A 259 4.91 -12.57 8.36
C LEU A 259 4.46 -11.90 9.65
N GLN A 260 4.20 -10.61 9.59
CA GLN A 260 3.64 -9.83 10.69
C GLN A 260 2.15 -9.56 10.43
N LEU A 261 1.28 -10.12 11.28
CA LEU A 261 -0.15 -9.86 11.25
C LEU A 261 -0.50 -8.76 12.25
N ASN A 262 -1.08 -7.67 11.74
CA ASN A 262 -1.52 -6.52 12.51
C ASN A 262 -3.03 -6.38 12.42
N VAL A 263 -3.77 -6.61 13.51
CA VAL A 263 -5.23 -6.46 13.54
C VAL A 263 -5.55 -4.99 13.79
N VAL A 264 -6.10 -4.32 12.80
CA VAL A 264 -6.40 -2.87 12.80
C VAL A 264 -7.89 -2.55 12.83
N GLY A 265 -8.74 -3.56 12.65
CA GLY A 265 -10.19 -3.43 12.77
C GLY A 265 -10.81 -4.72 13.31
N ILE A 266 -11.75 -4.59 14.25
CA ILE A 266 -12.53 -5.70 14.78
C ILE A 266 -13.99 -5.25 14.83
N ALA A 267 -14.89 -6.08 14.29
CA ALA A 267 -16.32 -5.79 14.27
C ALA A 267 -17.16 -7.02 14.59
N ASP A 268 -18.25 -6.81 15.29
CA ASP A 268 -19.36 -7.75 15.44
C ASP A 268 -20.65 -7.19 14.79
N ALA A 269 -21.79 -7.80 15.09
CA ALA A 269 -23.08 -7.38 14.55
C ALA A 269 -23.55 -6.00 15.05
N SER A 270 -23.02 -5.51 16.17
CA SER A 270 -23.47 -4.32 16.87
C SER A 270 -22.40 -3.25 16.99
N LYS A 271 -21.13 -3.65 17.15
CA LYS A 271 -20.02 -2.75 17.42
C LYS A 271 -18.83 -3.00 16.51
N ALA A 272 -18.07 -1.93 16.27
CA ALA A 272 -16.78 -1.98 15.57
C ALA A 272 -15.76 -1.05 16.24
N ILE A 273 -14.50 -1.47 16.25
CA ILE A 273 -13.36 -0.65 16.67
C ILE A 273 -12.29 -0.66 15.58
N PHE A 274 -11.60 0.46 15.42
CA PHE A 274 -10.54 0.63 14.44
C PHE A 274 -9.34 1.34 15.09
N SER A 275 -8.12 0.84 14.81
CA SER A 275 -6.88 1.44 15.30
C SER A 275 -5.74 1.16 14.31
N ARG A 276 -5.03 2.21 13.89
CA ARG A 276 -3.85 2.05 13.03
C ARG A 276 -2.69 1.35 13.73
N GLU A 277 -2.62 1.47 15.03
CA GLU A 277 -1.56 0.89 15.87
C GLU A 277 -1.85 -0.58 16.25
N GLY A 278 -3.05 -1.07 15.92
CA GLY A 278 -3.53 -2.39 16.30
C GLY A 278 -4.17 -2.43 17.69
N PHE A 279 -4.41 -3.64 18.20
CA PHE A 279 -5.09 -3.91 19.46
C PHE A 279 -4.31 -4.92 20.30
N ASP A 280 -4.55 -4.92 21.62
CA ASP A 280 -4.20 -6.03 22.48
C ASP A 280 -5.15 -7.21 22.24
N LEU A 281 -4.69 -8.18 21.46
CA LEU A 281 -5.51 -9.33 21.06
C LEU A 281 -5.88 -10.25 22.24
N GLY A 282 -5.15 -10.18 23.35
CA GLY A 282 -5.50 -10.91 24.58
C GLY A 282 -6.77 -10.36 25.24
N ARG A 283 -7.13 -9.11 24.97
CA ARG A 283 -8.29 -8.42 25.55
C ARG A 283 -9.29 -7.90 24.51
N PHE A 284 -9.26 -8.42 23.28
CA PHE A 284 -10.03 -7.87 22.16
C PHE A 284 -11.55 -7.76 22.43
N ARG A 285 -12.13 -8.72 23.18
CA ARG A 285 -13.56 -8.71 23.53
C ARG A 285 -13.91 -7.56 24.46
N GLU A 286 -13.04 -7.30 25.45
CA GLU A 286 -13.18 -6.18 26.38
C GLU A 286 -13.03 -4.85 25.66
N GLU A 287 -12.00 -4.72 24.82
CA GLU A 287 -11.78 -3.51 24.03
C GLU A 287 -12.94 -3.21 23.08
N LEU A 288 -13.49 -4.24 22.41
CA LEU A 288 -14.68 -4.08 21.56
C LEU A 288 -15.90 -3.66 22.36
N ALA A 289 -16.10 -4.22 23.55
CA ALA A 289 -17.23 -3.89 24.41
C ALA A 289 -17.16 -2.46 24.95
N GLU A 290 -15.98 -2.02 25.40
CA GLU A 290 -15.74 -0.72 26.04
C GLU A 290 -15.62 0.43 25.03
N LYS A 291 -14.84 0.22 23.95
CA LYS A 291 -14.45 1.27 22.99
C LYS A 291 -15.20 1.17 21.66
N GLY A 292 -15.93 0.07 21.43
CA GLY A 292 -16.64 -0.17 20.17
C GLY A 292 -17.74 0.86 19.94
N LYS A 293 -17.77 1.42 18.72
CA LYS A 293 -18.84 2.28 18.22
C LYS A 293 -19.87 1.44 17.49
N GLU A 294 -21.08 1.98 17.31
CA GLU A 294 -22.12 1.30 16.54
C GLU A 294 -21.63 0.90 15.15
N SER A 295 -21.86 -0.36 14.80
CA SER A 295 -21.46 -0.95 13.54
C SER A 295 -22.61 -0.98 12.55
N SER A 296 -22.36 -0.49 11.34
CA SER A 296 -23.23 -0.67 10.18
C SER A 296 -22.39 -1.05 8.96
N LEU A 297 -23.03 -1.53 7.89
CA LEU A 297 -22.32 -1.87 6.66
C LEU A 297 -21.61 -0.65 6.08
N ASP A 298 -22.26 0.51 6.09
CA ASP A 298 -21.67 1.77 5.60
C ASP A 298 -20.52 2.23 6.49
N THR A 299 -20.64 2.11 7.81
CA THR A 299 -19.56 2.42 8.75
C THR A 299 -18.35 1.52 8.49
N LEU A 300 -18.55 0.20 8.39
CA LEU A 300 -17.47 -0.75 8.09
C LEU A 300 -16.76 -0.41 6.78
N ARG A 301 -17.53 -0.23 5.71
CA ARG A 301 -17.01 0.12 4.40
C ARG A 301 -16.21 1.42 4.44
N ASN A 302 -16.80 2.48 4.98
CA ASN A 302 -16.19 3.81 4.97
C ASN A 302 -14.95 3.89 5.86
N GLU A 303 -14.95 3.25 7.02
CA GLU A 303 -13.77 3.19 7.92
C GLU A 303 -12.63 2.39 7.28
N ILE A 304 -12.89 1.20 6.74
CA ILE A 304 -11.85 0.36 6.11
C ILE A 304 -11.21 1.09 4.93
N ILE A 305 -12.02 1.69 4.05
CA ILE A 305 -11.53 2.43 2.89
C ILE A 305 -10.86 3.74 3.35
N GLY A 306 -11.49 4.47 4.26
CA GLY A 306 -11.02 5.78 4.75
C GLY A 306 -9.73 5.70 5.56
N MET A 307 -9.49 4.60 6.27
CA MET A 307 -8.20 4.37 6.93
C MET A 307 -7.04 4.29 5.93
N ASN A 308 -7.28 3.86 4.72
CA ASN A 308 -6.32 3.85 3.62
C ASN A 308 -4.96 3.25 4.04
N ILE A 309 -4.98 2.06 4.64
CA ILE A 309 -3.79 1.36 5.12
C ILE A 309 -3.28 0.43 4.01
N PHE A 310 -1.95 0.30 3.91
CA PHE A 310 -1.31 -0.61 2.95
C PHE A 310 -1.51 -2.09 3.35
N ASN A 311 -1.41 -3.01 2.38
CA ASN A 311 -1.54 -4.45 2.57
C ASN A 311 -2.78 -4.81 3.43
N SER A 312 -3.90 -4.13 3.15
CA SER A 312 -5.16 -4.33 3.87
C SER A 312 -5.83 -5.64 3.45
N VAL A 313 -6.29 -6.38 4.44
CA VAL A 313 -7.03 -7.63 4.27
C VAL A 313 -8.31 -7.57 5.10
N PHE A 314 -9.43 -7.69 4.45
CA PHE A 314 -10.73 -7.87 5.12
C PHE A 314 -10.99 -9.36 5.33
N VAL A 315 -11.23 -9.74 6.58
CA VAL A 315 -11.48 -11.14 6.96
C VAL A 315 -12.93 -11.26 7.41
N ASP A 316 -13.74 -11.95 6.63
CA ASP A 316 -15.16 -12.17 6.94
C ASP A 316 -15.39 -13.53 7.59
N CYS A 317 -15.64 -13.50 8.89
CA CYS A 317 -16.02 -14.65 9.71
C CYS A 317 -17.52 -14.67 10.06
N THR A 318 -18.35 -13.94 9.30
CA THR A 318 -19.80 -13.86 9.49
C THR A 318 -20.57 -14.84 8.60
N ALA A 319 -21.89 -14.90 8.78
CA ALA A 319 -22.84 -15.51 7.86
C ALA A 319 -23.80 -14.47 7.25
N SER A 320 -23.38 -13.18 7.21
CA SER A 320 -24.22 -12.07 6.77
C SER A 320 -24.08 -11.84 5.25
N ALA A 321 -25.21 -11.81 4.54
CA ALA A 321 -25.26 -11.42 3.14
C ALA A 321 -24.87 -9.94 2.94
N GLY A 322 -25.24 -9.08 3.90
CA GLY A 322 -24.86 -7.67 3.89
C GLY A 322 -23.34 -7.47 3.96
N VAL A 323 -22.64 -8.23 4.81
CA VAL A 323 -21.17 -8.17 4.87
C VAL A 323 -20.54 -8.67 3.57
N ALA A 324 -21.06 -9.77 3.01
CA ALA A 324 -20.59 -10.31 1.74
C ALA A 324 -20.77 -9.32 0.57
N SER A 325 -21.77 -8.46 0.60
CA SER A 325 -22.01 -7.43 -0.43
C SER A 325 -20.91 -6.34 -0.47
N LEU A 326 -20.14 -6.18 0.59
CA LEU A 326 -19.03 -5.21 0.65
C LEU A 326 -17.81 -5.64 -0.18
N TYR A 327 -17.67 -6.92 -0.53
CA TYR A 327 -16.44 -7.46 -1.14
C TYR A 327 -16.07 -6.74 -2.43
N LYS A 328 -17.04 -6.45 -3.29
CA LYS A 328 -16.80 -5.75 -4.55
C LYS A 328 -16.13 -4.39 -4.32
N ASP A 329 -16.69 -3.58 -3.45
CA ASP A 329 -16.15 -2.26 -3.13
C ASP A 329 -14.77 -2.35 -2.47
N LEU A 330 -14.57 -3.27 -1.54
CA LEU A 330 -13.29 -3.47 -0.87
C LEU A 330 -12.19 -3.89 -1.86
N LEU A 331 -12.47 -4.85 -2.73
CA LEU A 331 -11.54 -5.28 -3.78
C LEU A 331 -11.19 -4.13 -4.75
N MET A 332 -12.19 -3.31 -5.13
CA MET A 332 -11.98 -2.14 -5.98
C MET A 332 -11.08 -1.09 -5.31
N HIS A 333 -11.04 -1.04 -3.98
CA HIS A 333 -10.18 -0.16 -3.18
C HIS A 333 -8.88 -0.83 -2.69
N ASN A 334 -8.43 -1.88 -3.39
CA ASN A 334 -7.18 -2.60 -3.12
C ASN A 334 -7.11 -3.26 -1.72
N VAL A 335 -8.25 -3.64 -1.16
CA VAL A 335 -8.36 -4.45 0.04
C VAL A 335 -8.57 -5.90 -0.38
N SER A 336 -7.66 -6.80 0.01
CA SER A 336 -7.84 -8.24 -0.18
C SER A 336 -8.97 -8.77 0.71
N VAL A 337 -9.68 -9.80 0.26
CA VAL A 337 -10.76 -10.42 1.01
C VAL A 337 -10.43 -11.89 1.30
N VAL A 338 -10.56 -12.29 2.56
CA VAL A 338 -10.47 -13.67 3.02
C VAL A 338 -11.80 -14.01 3.72
N ALA A 339 -12.53 -14.98 3.20
CA ALA A 339 -13.89 -15.27 3.64
C ALA A 339 -14.06 -16.68 4.17
N ALA A 340 -14.52 -16.82 5.41
CA ALA A 340 -15.19 -18.01 5.90
C ALA A 340 -16.71 -17.99 5.55
N ASN A 341 -17.23 -16.79 5.27
CA ASN A 341 -18.59 -16.60 4.78
C ASN A 341 -18.75 -17.21 3.38
N LYS A 342 -19.73 -18.10 3.24
CA LYS A 342 -19.96 -18.88 2.02
C LYS A 342 -20.79 -18.15 0.96
N ILE A 343 -21.52 -17.09 1.35
CA ILE A 343 -22.58 -16.47 0.55
C ILE A 343 -22.05 -15.96 -0.78
N ALA A 344 -20.99 -15.17 -0.79
CA ALA A 344 -20.45 -14.59 -2.03
C ALA A 344 -19.91 -15.66 -2.99
N ALA A 345 -19.27 -16.71 -2.47
CA ALA A 345 -18.71 -17.78 -3.30
C ALA A 345 -19.77 -18.76 -3.82
N SER A 346 -20.94 -18.84 -3.17
CA SER A 346 -22.07 -19.69 -3.55
C SER A 346 -23.24 -18.92 -4.16
N SER A 347 -23.09 -17.63 -4.42
CA SER A 347 -24.08 -16.78 -5.08
C SER A 347 -24.14 -17.06 -6.60
N GLU A 348 -24.86 -16.23 -7.34
CA GLU A 348 -24.90 -16.28 -8.80
C GLU A 348 -23.47 -16.31 -9.38
N TYR A 349 -23.24 -17.20 -10.35
CA TYR A 349 -21.92 -17.41 -10.94
C TYR A 349 -21.28 -16.12 -11.48
N GLU A 350 -22.10 -15.21 -12.03
CA GLU A 350 -21.63 -13.93 -12.54
C GLU A 350 -21.03 -13.06 -11.44
N ASN A 351 -21.63 -13.00 -10.26
CA ASN A 351 -21.10 -12.28 -9.11
C ASN A 351 -19.76 -12.88 -8.65
N TYR A 352 -19.68 -14.20 -8.54
CA TYR A 352 -18.42 -14.89 -8.23
C TYR A 352 -17.33 -14.56 -9.25
N ARG A 353 -17.67 -14.65 -10.54
CA ARG A 353 -16.75 -14.34 -11.65
C ARG A 353 -16.27 -12.89 -11.60
N GLU A 354 -17.16 -11.95 -11.35
CA GLU A 354 -16.84 -10.54 -11.21
C GLU A 354 -15.86 -10.29 -10.06
N LEU A 355 -16.09 -10.83 -8.87
CA LEU A 355 -15.19 -10.70 -7.73
C LEU A 355 -13.77 -11.24 -8.03
N LYS A 356 -13.68 -12.40 -8.66
CA LYS A 356 -12.39 -12.99 -9.10
C LYS A 356 -11.70 -12.13 -10.13
N GLN A 357 -12.44 -11.53 -11.06
CA GLN A 357 -11.91 -10.64 -12.09
C GLN A 357 -11.39 -9.34 -11.49
N ILE A 358 -12.14 -8.68 -10.62
CA ILE A 358 -11.71 -7.46 -9.91
C ILE A 358 -10.44 -7.74 -9.10
N ALA A 359 -10.42 -8.82 -8.33
CA ALA A 359 -9.25 -9.18 -7.54
C ALA A 359 -8.00 -9.33 -8.42
N ARG A 360 -8.12 -10.00 -9.59
CA ARG A 360 -7.02 -10.15 -10.55
C ARG A 360 -6.58 -8.81 -11.15
N GLN A 361 -7.53 -7.97 -11.58
CA GLN A 361 -7.24 -6.67 -12.17
C GLN A 361 -6.56 -5.71 -11.19
N ARG A 362 -6.96 -5.75 -9.93
CA ARG A 362 -6.42 -4.91 -8.87
C ARG A 362 -5.15 -5.48 -8.21
N GLY A 363 -4.77 -6.71 -8.54
CA GLY A 363 -3.61 -7.38 -7.93
C GLY A 363 -3.81 -7.73 -6.44
N VAL A 364 -5.05 -7.81 -5.98
CA VAL A 364 -5.44 -8.24 -4.63
C VAL A 364 -5.96 -9.66 -4.64
N LYS A 365 -6.20 -10.24 -3.46
CA LYS A 365 -6.65 -11.62 -3.30
C LYS A 365 -8.13 -11.68 -2.88
N TYR A 366 -8.86 -12.63 -3.44
CA TYR A 366 -10.14 -13.11 -2.93
C TYR A 366 -9.99 -14.59 -2.62
N LEU A 367 -9.90 -14.94 -1.33
CA LEU A 367 -9.62 -16.28 -0.82
C LEU A 367 -10.79 -16.76 0.04
N PHE A 368 -11.19 -18.02 -0.14
CA PHE A 368 -12.36 -18.63 0.53
C PHE A 368 -12.18 -20.13 0.73
N GLU A 369 -10.96 -20.59 1.03
CA GLU A 369 -10.60 -22.01 1.19
C GLU A 369 -11.52 -22.74 2.18
N THR A 370 -11.82 -22.10 3.31
CA THR A 370 -12.62 -22.69 4.39
C THR A 370 -14.10 -22.83 4.08
N ASN A 371 -14.55 -22.36 2.91
CA ASN A 371 -15.95 -22.49 2.49
C ASN A 371 -16.32 -23.94 2.15
N VAL A 372 -15.34 -24.77 1.80
CA VAL A 372 -15.52 -26.18 1.42
C VAL A 372 -14.55 -27.05 2.20
N GLY A 373 -15.06 -28.11 2.86
CA GLY A 373 -14.22 -29.06 3.56
C GLY A 373 -13.57 -28.56 4.84
N ALA A 374 -14.06 -27.46 5.41
CA ALA A 374 -13.53 -26.81 6.61
C ALA A 374 -12.01 -26.52 6.56
N GLY A 375 -11.18 -27.23 7.28
CA GLY A 375 -9.73 -27.04 7.30
C GLY A 375 -8.95 -27.83 6.23
N LEU A 376 -9.63 -28.52 5.30
CA LEU A 376 -8.95 -29.28 4.25
C LEU A 376 -8.59 -28.36 3.06
N PRO A 377 -7.40 -28.54 2.44
CA PRO A 377 -6.96 -27.73 1.29
C PRO A 377 -7.59 -28.24 -0.01
N ILE A 378 -8.88 -28.04 -0.21
CA ILE A 378 -9.64 -28.58 -1.35
C ILE A 378 -9.58 -27.61 -2.54
N ILE A 379 -9.95 -26.35 -2.33
CA ILE A 379 -10.05 -25.34 -3.42
C ILE A 379 -8.67 -25.07 -4.00
N ASN A 380 -7.65 -24.87 -3.15
CA ASN A 380 -6.29 -24.64 -3.60
C ASN A 380 -5.75 -25.84 -4.37
N THR A 381 -5.95 -27.06 -3.88
CA THR A 381 -5.51 -28.29 -4.57
C THR A 381 -6.15 -28.42 -5.96
N ILE A 382 -7.45 -28.19 -6.08
CA ILE A 382 -8.15 -28.19 -7.38
C ILE A 382 -7.59 -27.12 -8.30
N ASN A 383 -7.38 -25.91 -7.81
CA ASN A 383 -6.80 -24.82 -8.60
C ASN A 383 -5.38 -25.15 -9.08
N ASP A 384 -4.55 -25.75 -8.23
CA ASP A 384 -3.18 -26.13 -8.58
C ASP A 384 -3.16 -27.20 -9.69
N LEU A 385 -4.06 -28.19 -9.62
CA LEU A 385 -4.22 -29.19 -10.69
C LEU A 385 -4.64 -28.54 -12.01
N ILE A 386 -5.65 -27.66 -11.99
CA ILE A 386 -6.11 -26.95 -13.19
C ILE A 386 -5.00 -26.05 -13.76
N HIS A 387 -4.26 -25.35 -12.92
CA HIS A 387 -3.14 -24.50 -13.36
C HIS A 387 -1.96 -25.30 -13.92
N SER A 388 -1.80 -26.55 -13.48
CA SER A 388 -0.81 -27.49 -14.04
C SER A 388 -1.24 -28.11 -15.38
N GLY A 389 -2.41 -27.75 -15.90
CA GLY A 389 -2.95 -28.24 -17.17
C GLY A 389 -3.81 -29.50 -17.05
N ASP A 390 -4.07 -29.96 -15.82
CA ASP A 390 -4.96 -31.08 -15.58
C ASP A 390 -6.45 -30.75 -15.79
N LYS A 391 -7.25 -31.77 -16.09
CA LYS A 391 -8.70 -31.67 -16.15
C LYS A 391 -9.34 -32.51 -15.05
N ILE A 392 -10.14 -31.85 -14.22
CA ILE A 392 -10.95 -32.57 -13.23
C ILE A 392 -12.06 -33.30 -13.94
N LEU A 393 -12.01 -34.64 -13.96
CA LEU A 393 -12.99 -35.50 -14.61
C LEU A 393 -14.15 -35.81 -13.68
N LYS A 394 -13.89 -35.98 -12.39
CA LYS A 394 -14.88 -36.37 -11.40
C LYS A 394 -14.46 -35.91 -10.00
N ILE A 395 -15.41 -35.47 -9.20
CA ILE A 395 -15.23 -35.19 -7.78
C ILE A 395 -16.23 -36.04 -7.01
N GLU A 396 -15.72 -36.87 -6.11
CA GLU A 396 -16.51 -37.66 -5.16
C GLU A 396 -16.03 -37.29 -3.73
N ALA A 397 -16.86 -36.62 -2.94
CA ALA A 397 -16.48 -36.15 -1.65
C ALA A 397 -17.68 -35.92 -0.73
N VAL A 398 -17.44 -36.02 0.56
CA VAL A 398 -18.35 -35.52 1.59
C VAL A 398 -17.83 -34.15 2.07
N LEU A 399 -18.42 -33.10 1.51
CA LEU A 399 -17.92 -31.71 1.68
C LEU A 399 -18.64 -30.93 2.77
N SER A 400 -19.79 -31.41 3.25
CA SER A 400 -20.60 -30.76 4.27
C SER A 400 -20.80 -31.67 5.47
N GLY A 401 -20.20 -31.30 6.61
CA GLY A 401 -20.41 -32.00 7.89
C GLY A 401 -21.90 -31.99 8.31
N THR A 402 -22.61 -30.89 8.07
CA THR A 402 -24.04 -30.76 8.34
C THR A 402 -24.89 -31.77 7.56
N LEU A 403 -24.71 -31.79 6.23
CA LEU A 403 -25.45 -32.74 5.38
C LEU A 403 -25.06 -34.16 5.69
N ASN A 404 -23.78 -34.44 5.91
CA ASN A 404 -23.32 -35.77 6.31
C ASN A 404 -23.99 -36.24 7.61
N TYR A 405 -24.04 -35.38 8.63
CA TYR A 405 -24.72 -35.70 9.88
C TYR A 405 -26.20 -35.96 9.67
N ILE A 406 -26.90 -35.07 8.94
CA ILE A 406 -28.32 -35.19 8.64
C ILE A 406 -28.60 -36.52 7.92
N PHE A 407 -27.91 -36.78 6.80
CA PHE A 407 -28.17 -37.99 6.00
C PHE A 407 -27.76 -39.28 6.71
N ASN A 408 -26.81 -39.28 7.60
CA ASN A 408 -26.47 -40.45 8.42
C ASN A 408 -27.40 -40.68 9.61
N LYS A 409 -28.22 -39.69 10.00
CA LYS A 409 -29.16 -39.79 11.12
C LYS A 409 -30.62 -40.01 10.70
N ILE A 410 -30.95 -39.69 9.46
CA ILE A 410 -32.28 -39.94 8.91
C ILE A 410 -32.56 -41.47 8.87
N SER A 411 -33.68 -41.90 9.45
CA SER A 411 -34.17 -43.28 9.40
C SER A 411 -35.70 -43.29 9.41
N ALA A 412 -36.29 -44.46 9.30
CA ALA A 412 -37.73 -44.59 9.41
C ALA A 412 -38.26 -44.06 10.72
N ASP A 413 -37.46 -44.18 11.80
CA ASP A 413 -37.83 -43.75 13.17
C ASP A 413 -37.43 -42.29 13.48
N ILE A 414 -36.54 -41.71 12.70
CA ILE A 414 -35.99 -40.34 12.91
C ILE A 414 -36.19 -39.53 11.60
N PRO A 415 -37.32 -38.81 11.48
CA PRO A 415 -37.60 -38.03 10.27
C PRO A 415 -36.69 -36.83 10.16
N PHE A 416 -36.58 -36.30 8.93
CA PHE A 416 -35.71 -35.17 8.59
C PHE A 416 -35.86 -33.98 9.53
N SER A 417 -37.09 -33.58 9.85
CA SER A 417 -37.37 -32.47 10.76
C SER A 417 -36.79 -32.65 12.17
N LYS A 418 -36.85 -33.86 12.71
CA LYS A 418 -36.26 -34.21 14.01
C LYS A 418 -34.74 -34.23 13.95
N THR A 419 -34.18 -34.71 12.84
CA THR A 419 -32.73 -34.72 12.63
C THR A 419 -32.18 -33.29 12.54
N CYS A 420 -32.89 -32.36 11.87
CA CYS A 420 -32.51 -30.93 11.84
C CYS A 420 -32.54 -30.29 13.23
N LEU A 421 -33.54 -30.58 14.04
CA LEU A 421 -33.60 -30.09 15.42
C LEU A 421 -32.46 -30.63 16.30
N LEU A 422 -32.07 -31.91 16.11
CA LEU A 422 -30.93 -32.49 16.81
C LEU A 422 -29.61 -31.87 16.40
N TYR A 423 -29.46 -31.46 15.13
CA TYR A 423 -28.27 -30.79 14.65
C TYR A 423 -28.15 -29.36 15.20
N THR A 424 -29.27 -28.64 15.34
CA THR A 424 -29.31 -27.25 15.86
C THR A 424 -29.29 -27.17 17.37
N SER A 425 -29.45 -28.29 18.09
CA SER A 425 -29.28 -28.35 19.54
C SER A 425 -27.78 -28.30 19.89
N PRO A 426 -27.38 -27.70 21.04
CA PRO A 426 -25.97 -27.71 21.49
C PRO A 426 -25.43 -29.14 21.48
N SER A 427 -24.46 -29.38 20.63
CA SER A 427 -23.83 -30.70 20.45
C SER A 427 -22.54 -30.75 21.28
N PRO A 428 -22.10 -31.94 21.74
CA PRO A 428 -20.78 -32.11 22.33
C PRO A 428 -19.60 -31.68 21.43
N ARG A 429 -19.86 -31.30 20.17
CA ARG A 429 -18.86 -30.74 19.25
C ARG A 429 -18.73 -29.23 19.38
N ASP A 430 -19.65 -28.57 20.10
CA ASP A 430 -19.67 -27.11 20.34
C ASP A 430 -19.19 -26.77 21.76
N ALA A 431 -18.74 -27.76 22.53
CA ALA A 431 -18.18 -27.64 23.88
C ALA A 431 -16.65 -27.75 23.86
#